data_b91c133283cdf7444df1fe482a468932
#
_entry.id   b91c133283cdf7444df1fe482a468932
#
_cell.length_a   1.000
_cell.length_b   1.000
_cell.length_c   1.000
_cell.angle_alpha   90.00
_cell.angle_beta   90.00
_cell.angle_gamma   90.00
#
_symmetry.space_group_name_H-M   'P 1'
#
loop_
_entity.id
_entity.type
_entity.pdbx_description
1 polymer ?
#
loop_
_entity_poly.entity_id
_entity_poly.type
_entity_poly.pdbx_seq_one_letter_code
_entity_poly.pdbx_strand_id
1 'polypeptide(L)'
;MVTVDQLCCLDGLIWLQSGNAVGALTLQHQTTVSRNQRKCAKAFGVDVLKRDGLWQIEGDCQLLQLEREVHQAARVKFGQGLRLEAALSPETALPQDLARIWTVGSSRIREPDHFETLLERRVIEAWLTSEEQALARCEAIISLPLTDEPETMHLVVHRDLHQQPVIAGLMTGLSA
;
A
#
# COMPACT_ATOMS: atom_id res chain seq x y z
N MET A 1 5.09 -1.35 -22.89
CA MET A 1 4.40 -0.53 -21.88
C MET A 1 3.75 -1.47 -20.88
N VAL A 2 3.89 -1.20 -19.59
CA VAL A 2 3.28 -1.99 -18.52
C VAL A 2 1.82 -1.56 -18.36
N THR A 3 0.91 -2.50 -18.12
CA THR A 3 -0.49 -2.19 -17.82
C THR A 3 -0.67 -1.95 -16.32
N VAL A 4 -1.73 -1.22 -15.94
CA VAL A 4 -2.12 -1.01 -14.53
C VAL A 4 -2.23 -2.34 -13.79
N ASP A 5 -2.86 -3.36 -14.41
CA ASP A 5 -3.02 -4.69 -13.80
C ASP A 5 -1.68 -5.38 -13.52
N GLN A 6 -0.71 -5.22 -14.42
CA GLN A 6 0.61 -5.82 -14.24
C GLN A 6 1.36 -5.18 -13.07
N LEU A 7 1.32 -3.86 -12.94
CA LEU A 7 1.90 -3.14 -11.81
C LEU A 7 1.15 -3.47 -10.51
N CYS A 8 -0.19 -3.49 -10.53
CA CYS A 8 -1.00 -3.88 -9.37
C CYS A 8 -0.69 -5.29 -8.87
N CYS A 9 -0.44 -6.25 -9.77
CA CYS A 9 -0.06 -7.61 -9.39
C CYS A 9 1.35 -7.67 -8.76
N LEU A 10 2.31 -6.90 -9.27
CA LEU A 10 3.65 -6.83 -8.70
C LEU A 10 3.62 -6.17 -7.32
N ASP A 11 3.03 -4.99 -7.23
CA ASP A 11 2.92 -4.24 -5.98
C ASP A 11 2.12 -5.00 -4.92
N GLY A 12 0.99 -5.60 -5.31
CA GLY A 12 0.19 -6.41 -4.42
C GLY A 12 0.95 -7.61 -3.86
N LEU A 13 1.84 -8.24 -4.67
CA LEU A 13 2.67 -9.35 -4.19
C LEU A 13 3.68 -8.88 -3.12
N ILE A 14 4.31 -7.72 -3.32
CA ILE A 14 5.25 -7.14 -2.36
C ILE A 14 4.51 -6.66 -1.11
N TRP A 15 3.31 -6.12 -1.25
CA TRP A 15 2.48 -5.67 -0.14
C TRP A 15 1.94 -6.84 0.69
N LEU A 16 1.14 -7.72 0.06
CA LEU A 16 0.38 -8.75 0.77
C LEU A 16 1.17 -10.04 1.02
N GLN A 17 2.33 -10.17 0.40
CA GLN A 17 3.22 -11.34 0.51
C GLN A 17 2.54 -12.68 0.13
N SER A 18 1.44 -12.62 -0.63
CA SER A 18 0.62 -13.77 -0.99
C SER A 18 -0.04 -13.59 -2.35
N GLY A 19 0.31 -14.43 -3.33
CA GLY A 19 -0.32 -14.41 -4.64
C GLY A 19 -1.83 -14.72 -4.60
N ASN A 20 -2.30 -15.50 -3.64
CA ASN A 20 -3.72 -15.75 -3.44
C ASN A 20 -4.45 -14.50 -2.90
N ALA A 21 -3.85 -13.80 -1.94
CA ALA A 21 -4.39 -12.55 -1.43
C ALA A 21 -4.47 -11.48 -2.53
N VAL A 22 -3.42 -11.37 -3.37
CA VAL A 22 -3.46 -10.49 -4.55
C VAL A 22 -4.56 -10.89 -5.52
N GLY A 23 -4.73 -12.18 -5.77
CA GLY A 23 -5.80 -12.69 -6.64
C GLY A 23 -7.19 -12.31 -6.13
N ALA A 24 -7.43 -12.45 -4.83
CA ALA A 24 -8.66 -12.03 -4.18
C ALA A 24 -8.88 -10.51 -4.30
N LEU A 25 -7.83 -9.72 -4.01
CA LEU A 25 -7.87 -8.27 -4.07
C LEU A 25 -8.14 -7.72 -5.48
N THR A 26 -7.54 -8.35 -6.50
CA THR A 26 -7.63 -7.90 -7.90
C THR A 26 -8.71 -8.63 -8.70
N LEU A 27 -9.47 -9.52 -8.07
CA LEU A 27 -10.45 -10.41 -8.72
C LEU A 27 -9.83 -11.22 -9.89
N GLN A 28 -8.59 -11.67 -9.71
CA GLN A 28 -7.85 -12.44 -10.70
C GLN A 28 -7.44 -13.81 -10.18
N HIS A 29 -7.34 -14.78 -11.08
CA HIS A 29 -6.80 -16.09 -10.70
C HIS A 29 -5.29 -16.00 -10.41
N GLN A 30 -4.80 -16.75 -9.42
CA GLN A 30 -3.39 -16.74 -8.99
C GLN A 30 -2.39 -16.91 -10.16
N THR A 31 -2.71 -17.74 -11.15
CA THR A 31 -1.85 -17.92 -12.35
C THR A 31 -1.75 -16.65 -13.18
N THR A 32 -2.83 -15.86 -13.25
CA THR A 32 -2.85 -14.55 -13.93
C THR A 32 -2.00 -13.55 -13.17
N VAL A 33 -2.15 -13.49 -11.83
CA VAL A 33 -1.31 -12.67 -10.95
C VAL A 33 0.17 -13.00 -11.15
N SER A 34 0.54 -14.28 -11.09
CA SER A 34 1.94 -14.73 -11.29
C SER A 34 2.49 -14.36 -12.67
N ARG A 35 1.68 -14.42 -13.71
CA ARG A 35 2.08 -14.02 -15.06
C ARG A 35 2.23 -12.50 -15.18
N ASN A 36 1.31 -11.73 -14.62
CA ASN A 36 1.30 -10.27 -14.69
C ASN A 36 2.49 -9.68 -13.93
N GLN A 37 2.76 -10.14 -12.71
CA GLN A 37 3.90 -9.67 -11.92
C GLN A 37 5.25 -9.95 -12.63
N ARG A 38 5.42 -11.15 -13.26
CA ARG A 38 6.63 -11.47 -14.02
C ARG A 38 6.79 -10.58 -15.26
N LYS A 39 5.69 -10.26 -15.96
CA LYS A 39 5.73 -9.34 -17.09
C LYS A 39 6.14 -7.93 -16.66
N CYS A 40 5.59 -7.46 -15.51
CA CYS A 40 5.94 -6.18 -14.94
C CYS A 40 7.43 -6.15 -14.55
N ALA A 41 7.92 -7.12 -13.79
CA ALA A 41 9.30 -7.22 -13.38
C ALA A 41 10.26 -7.22 -14.58
N LYS A 42 9.95 -8.03 -15.61
CA LYS A 42 10.74 -8.08 -16.86
C LYS A 42 10.77 -6.73 -17.59
N ALA A 43 9.65 -5.99 -17.60
CA ALA A 43 9.57 -4.70 -18.30
C ALA A 43 10.47 -3.64 -17.65
N PHE A 44 10.64 -3.70 -16.32
CA PHE A 44 11.51 -2.80 -15.55
C PHE A 44 12.92 -3.34 -15.31
N GLY A 45 13.23 -4.55 -15.77
CA GLY A 45 14.55 -5.16 -15.60
C GLY A 45 14.88 -5.50 -14.14
N VAL A 46 13.84 -5.80 -13.33
CA VAL A 46 14.00 -6.17 -11.92
C VAL A 46 13.69 -7.66 -11.71
N ASP A 47 14.29 -8.24 -10.67
CA ASP A 47 14.02 -9.60 -10.24
C ASP A 47 13.06 -9.62 -9.05
N VAL A 48 12.12 -10.56 -9.04
CA VAL A 48 11.20 -10.81 -7.93
C VAL A 48 11.55 -12.13 -7.30
N LEU A 49 12.15 -12.09 -6.14
CA LEU A 49 12.71 -13.23 -5.44
C LEU A 49 12.05 -13.43 -4.08
N LYS A 50 12.09 -14.67 -3.59
CA LYS A 50 11.64 -14.97 -2.24
C LYS A 50 12.86 -15.22 -1.36
N ARG A 51 13.15 -14.30 -0.42
CA ARG A 51 14.22 -14.42 0.57
C ARG A 51 13.63 -14.42 1.97
N ASP A 52 14.10 -15.31 2.80
CA ASP A 52 13.65 -15.47 4.18
C ASP A 52 12.11 -15.58 4.32
N GLY A 53 11.50 -16.19 3.32
CA GLY A 53 10.04 -16.33 3.25
C GLY A 53 9.29 -15.13 2.66
N LEU A 54 9.96 -14.01 2.37
CA LEU A 54 9.37 -12.76 1.91
C LEU A 54 9.64 -12.50 0.43
N TRP A 55 8.64 -12.02 -0.29
CA TRP A 55 8.79 -11.55 -1.66
C TRP A 55 9.45 -10.17 -1.66
N GLN A 56 10.54 -10.05 -2.40
CA GLN A 56 11.35 -8.83 -2.52
C GLN A 56 11.67 -8.56 -3.98
N ILE A 57 11.94 -7.28 -4.28
CA ILE A 57 12.39 -6.82 -5.60
C ILE A 57 13.87 -6.48 -5.49
N GLU A 58 14.67 -7.03 -6.40
CA GLU A 58 16.10 -6.76 -6.55
C GLU A 58 16.41 -6.18 -7.91
N GLY A 59 17.50 -5.42 -8.00
CA GLY A 59 17.97 -4.76 -9.21
C GLY A 59 17.80 -3.24 -9.17
N ASP A 60 17.98 -2.60 -10.32
CA ASP A 60 17.76 -1.16 -10.46
C ASP A 60 16.26 -0.85 -10.53
N CYS A 61 15.73 -0.31 -9.43
CA CYS A 61 14.31 -0.01 -9.30
C CYS A 61 13.94 1.42 -9.72
N GLN A 62 14.84 2.20 -10.31
CA GLN A 62 14.57 3.62 -10.61
C GLN A 62 13.36 3.82 -11.51
N LEU A 63 13.28 3.08 -12.62
CA LEU A 63 12.14 3.18 -13.55
C LEU A 63 10.84 2.68 -12.92
N LEU A 64 10.89 1.61 -12.14
CA LEU A 64 9.74 1.09 -11.40
C LEU A 64 9.24 2.10 -10.38
N GLN A 65 10.14 2.80 -9.71
CA GLN A 65 9.79 3.84 -8.73
C GLN A 65 9.07 5.02 -9.41
N LEU A 66 9.58 5.51 -10.52
CA LEU A 66 8.93 6.59 -11.30
C LEU A 66 7.52 6.17 -11.79
N GLU A 67 7.37 4.93 -12.25
CA GLU A 67 6.06 4.40 -12.66
C GLU A 67 5.08 4.36 -11.49
N ARG A 68 5.52 3.94 -10.31
CA ARG A 68 4.71 3.95 -9.08
C ARG A 68 4.29 5.36 -8.67
N GLU A 69 5.18 6.34 -8.77
CA GLU A 69 4.87 7.74 -8.48
C GLU A 69 3.78 8.27 -9.41
N VAL A 70 3.87 8.00 -10.71
CA VAL A 70 2.83 8.38 -11.68
C VAL A 70 1.49 7.71 -11.35
N HIS A 71 1.49 6.41 -11.06
CA HIS A 71 0.28 5.68 -10.71
C HIS A 71 -0.30 6.13 -9.38
N GLN A 72 0.52 6.42 -8.37
CA GLN A 72 0.05 6.98 -7.10
C GLN A 72 -0.58 8.35 -7.30
N ALA A 73 0.07 9.24 -8.05
CA ALA A 73 -0.50 10.55 -8.38
C ALA A 73 -1.85 10.45 -9.08
N ALA A 74 -2.01 9.48 -10.01
CA ALA A 74 -3.28 9.21 -10.67
C ALA A 74 -4.35 8.72 -9.69
N ARG A 75 -4.03 7.74 -8.83
CA ARG A 75 -4.98 7.24 -7.81
C ARG A 75 -5.45 8.35 -6.87
N VAL A 76 -4.53 9.18 -6.38
CA VAL A 76 -4.83 10.33 -5.52
C VAL A 76 -5.70 11.35 -6.25
N LYS A 77 -5.34 11.71 -7.48
CA LYS A 77 -6.07 12.70 -8.29
C LYS A 77 -7.50 12.28 -8.61
N PHE A 78 -7.70 11.01 -8.92
CA PHE A 78 -9.01 10.50 -9.32
C PHE A 78 -9.81 9.88 -8.16
N GLY A 79 -9.23 9.72 -6.98
CA GLY A 79 -9.85 9.12 -5.81
C GLY A 79 -10.30 7.68 -6.07
N GLN A 80 -9.44 6.86 -6.71
CA GLN A 80 -9.79 5.49 -7.07
C GLN A 80 -8.60 4.55 -6.87
N GLY A 81 -8.86 3.38 -6.26
CA GLY A 81 -7.86 2.33 -6.09
C GLY A 81 -6.71 2.70 -5.16
N LEU A 82 -6.95 3.63 -4.23
CA LEU A 82 -6.02 3.95 -3.14
C LEU A 82 -5.86 2.72 -2.25
N ARG A 83 -4.68 2.51 -1.69
CA ARG A 83 -4.31 1.30 -0.95
C ARG A 83 -4.03 1.64 0.51
N LEU A 84 -4.79 1.00 1.39
CA LEU A 84 -4.66 1.13 2.84
C LEU A 84 -4.21 -0.22 3.42
N GLU A 85 -3.07 -0.24 4.09
CA GLU A 85 -2.71 -1.36 4.96
C GLU A 85 -3.39 -1.17 6.31
N ALA A 86 -4.25 -2.11 6.67
CA ALA A 86 -4.91 -2.11 7.97
C ALA A 86 -5.38 -3.51 8.35
N ALA A 87 -5.23 -3.86 9.62
CA ALA A 87 -5.85 -5.04 10.22
C ALA A 87 -7.22 -4.66 10.79
N LEU A 88 -8.17 -4.31 9.92
CA LEU A 88 -9.51 -3.93 10.34
C LEU A 88 -10.32 -5.16 10.78
N SER A 89 -11.02 -5.04 11.90
CA SER A 89 -12.07 -6.00 12.28
C SER A 89 -13.35 -5.71 11.48
N PRO A 90 -14.31 -6.65 11.43
CA PRO A 90 -15.61 -6.39 10.81
C PRO A 90 -16.36 -5.20 11.41
N GLU A 91 -16.08 -4.90 12.68
CA GLU A 91 -16.69 -3.80 13.44
C GLU A 91 -16.07 -2.44 13.10
N THR A 92 -14.81 -2.45 12.63
CA THR A 92 -14.05 -1.26 12.23
C THR A 92 -13.90 -1.15 10.71
N ALA A 93 -14.77 -1.83 9.95
CA ALA A 93 -14.76 -1.75 8.49
C ALA A 93 -14.95 -0.31 8.01
N LEU A 94 -14.27 0.05 6.91
CA LEU A 94 -14.44 1.39 6.33
C LEU A 94 -15.90 1.68 5.98
N PRO A 95 -16.37 2.92 6.22
CA PRO A 95 -17.62 3.42 5.67
C PRO A 95 -17.75 3.14 4.17
N GLN A 96 -18.98 2.91 3.68
CA GLN A 96 -19.22 2.44 2.31
C GLN A 96 -18.69 3.38 1.23
N ASP A 97 -18.72 4.68 1.46
CA ASP A 97 -18.18 5.71 0.57
C ASP A 97 -16.64 5.63 0.48
N LEU A 98 -15.95 5.42 1.61
CA LEU A 98 -14.51 5.19 1.64
C LEU A 98 -14.11 3.84 1.02
N ALA A 99 -14.89 2.78 1.24
CA ALA A 99 -14.64 1.47 0.65
C ALA A 99 -14.72 1.45 -0.89
N ARG A 100 -15.33 2.46 -1.52
CA ARG A 100 -15.31 2.66 -2.98
C ARG A 100 -14.02 3.29 -3.49
N ILE A 101 -13.32 4.02 -2.63
CA ILE A 101 -12.10 4.78 -2.95
C ILE A 101 -10.87 3.98 -2.54
N TRP A 102 -10.93 3.34 -1.36
CA TRP A 102 -9.82 2.65 -0.73
C TRP A 102 -9.94 1.14 -0.84
N THR A 103 -8.86 0.53 -1.26
CA THR A 103 -8.65 -0.91 -1.22
C THR A 103 -7.90 -1.24 0.06
N VAL A 104 -8.55 -1.94 0.97
CA VAL A 104 -7.94 -2.37 2.23
C VAL A 104 -7.25 -3.70 2.03
N GLY A 105 -6.00 -3.80 2.45
CA GLY A 105 -5.25 -5.03 2.52
C GLY A 105 -4.66 -5.23 3.90
N SER A 106 -4.42 -6.48 4.25
CA SER A 106 -3.71 -6.86 5.47
C SER A 106 -2.58 -7.80 5.13
N SER A 107 -1.36 -7.33 5.28
CA SER A 107 -0.15 -8.13 5.08
C SER A 107 -0.01 -9.19 6.18
N ARG A 108 0.70 -10.27 5.84
CA ARG A 108 1.12 -11.27 6.84
C ARG A 108 2.33 -10.80 7.66
N ILE A 109 3.00 -9.75 7.20
CA ILE A 109 4.14 -9.15 7.88
C ILE A 109 3.62 -8.23 8.98
N ARG A 110 4.35 -8.16 10.08
CA ARG A 110 4.01 -7.33 11.23
C ARG A 110 5.08 -6.28 11.51
N GLU A 111 6.24 -6.40 10.87
CA GLU A 111 7.37 -5.49 11.08
C GLU A 111 7.07 -4.11 10.51
N PRO A 112 7.14 -3.04 11.32
CA PRO A 112 6.92 -1.65 10.90
C PRO A 112 7.78 -1.24 9.70
N ASP A 113 9.06 -1.61 9.69
CA ASP A 113 10.02 -1.29 8.63
C ASP A 113 9.54 -1.75 7.24
N HIS A 114 8.75 -2.84 7.19
CA HIS A 114 8.14 -3.30 5.94
C HIS A 114 7.12 -2.29 5.40
N PHE A 115 6.23 -1.79 6.26
CA PHE A 115 5.19 -0.83 5.87
C PHE A 115 5.76 0.54 5.54
N GLU A 116 6.78 0.99 6.28
CA GLU A 116 7.53 2.20 5.92
C GLU A 116 8.13 2.08 4.52
N THR A 117 8.76 0.95 4.21
CA THR A 117 9.30 0.67 2.86
C THR A 117 8.22 0.68 1.78
N LEU A 118 7.01 0.16 2.07
CA LEU A 118 5.89 0.19 1.12
C LEU A 118 5.40 1.62 0.85
N LEU A 119 5.34 2.47 1.88
CA LEU A 119 5.00 3.88 1.76
C LEU A 119 6.06 4.65 0.96
N GLU A 120 7.34 4.51 1.31
CA GLU A 120 8.45 5.14 0.60
C GLU A 120 8.46 4.77 -0.89
N ARG A 121 8.24 3.49 -1.17
CA ARG A 121 8.22 2.95 -2.53
C ARG A 121 6.90 3.16 -3.27
N ARG A 122 5.98 3.94 -2.71
CA ARG A 122 4.67 4.27 -3.34
C ARG A 122 3.80 3.04 -3.67
N VAL A 123 4.03 1.94 -2.95
CA VAL A 123 3.24 0.71 -3.10
C VAL A 123 1.87 0.86 -2.46
N ILE A 124 1.81 1.51 -1.30
CA ILE A 124 0.57 1.86 -0.58
C ILE A 124 0.51 3.37 -0.32
N GLU A 125 -0.68 3.92 -0.11
CA GLU A 125 -0.89 5.33 0.23
C GLU A 125 -0.90 5.57 1.73
N ALA A 126 -1.41 4.60 2.49
CA ALA A 126 -1.58 4.76 3.93
C ALA A 126 -1.43 3.43 4.67
N TRP A 127 -1.00 3.52 5.93
CA TRP A 127 -0.93 2.42 6.89
C TRP A 127 -1.58 2.86 8.20
N LEU A 128 -2.56 2.07 8.68
CA LEU A 128 -3.24 2.28 9.95
C LEU A 128 -2.62 1.38 11.02
N THR A 129 -2.13 1.99 12.10
CA THR A 129 -1.44 1.28 13.19
C THR A 129 -1.69 1.93 14.54
N SER A 130 -1.61 1.13 15.61
CA SER A 130 -1.56 1.60 17.00
C SER A 130 -0.14 1.79 17.53
N GLU A 131 0.88 1.48 16.72
CA GLU A 131 2.27 1.54 17.13
C GLU A 131 2.86 2.93 16.90
N GLU A 132 2.93 3.75 17.94
CA GLU A 132 3.53 5.09 17.91
C GLU A 132 5.04 5.05 17.62
N GLN A 133 5.73 3.95 17.94
CA GLN A 133 7.18 3.81 17.80
C GLN A 133 7.69 3.59 16.36
N ALA A 134 6.80 3.28 15.43
CA ALA A 134 7.16 3.05 14.01
C ALA A 134 7.65 4.31 13.27
N LEU A 135 7.56 5.48 13.86
CA LEU A 135 7.43 6.74 13.14
C LEU A 135 8.68 7.63 13.08
N ALA A 136 9.79 7.20 13.64
CA ALA A 136 10.95 8.07 13.82
C ALA A 136 12.08 7.89 12.81
N ARG A 137 12.00 6.94 11.89
CA ARG A 137 13.17 6.52 11.10
C ARG A 137 13.27 7.11 9.70
N CYS A 138 12.17 7.56 9.11
CA CYS A 138 12.15 8.09 7.76
C CYS A 138 11.54 9.49 7.69
N GLU A 139 12.32 10.48 7.20
CA GLU A 139 11.86 11.86 7.01
C GLU A 139 10.74 11.98 5.96
N ALA A 140 10.62 11.01 5.06
CA ALA A 140 9.61 11.03 4.00
C ALA A 140 8.21 10.62 4.50
N ILE A 141 8.10 10.06 5.72
CA ILE A 141 6.87 9.53 6.29
C ILE A 141 6.43 10.39 7.46
N ILE A 142 5.13 10.56 7.62
CA ILE A 142 4.53 11.22 8.79
C ILE A 142 3.41 10.37 9.37
N SER A 143 3.21 10.53 10.66
CA SER A 143 2.10 9.94 11.42
C SER A 143 1.09 11.01 11.78
N LEU A 144 -0.16 10.68 11.57
CA LEU A 144 -1.30 11.52 11.85
C LEU A 144 -2.19 10.80 12.87
N PRO A 145 -2.29 11.28 14.13
CA PRO A 145 -3.17 10.66 15.10
C PRO A 145 -4.63 10.83 14.68
N LEU A 146 -5.46 9.80 14.89
CA LEU A 146 -6.89 9.87 14.56
C LEU A 146 -7.70 10.60 15.62
N THR A 147 -7.24 10.55 16.88
CA THR A 147 -7.83 11.27 18.02
C THR A 147 -6.73 11.84 18.90
N ASP A 148 -7.08 12.68 19.86
CA ASP A 148 -6.14 13.23 20.85
C ASP A 148 -5.95 12.31 22.08
N GLU A 149 -6.46 11.07 22.03
CA GLU A 149 -6.35 10.12 23.13
C GLU A 149 -4.97 9.42 23.14
N PRO A 150 -4.46 9.01 24.34
CA PRO A 150 -3.11 8.42 24.48
C PRO A 150 -2.92 7.09 23.74
N GLU A 151 -3.99 6.32 23.53
CA GLU A 151 -3.96 5.02 22.83
C GLU A 151 -4.60 5.11 21.43
N THR A 152 -4.45 6.24 20.78
CA THR A 152 -5.07 6.45 19.47
C THR A 152 -4.43 5.61 18.38
N MET A 153 -5.22 5.31 17.36
CA MET A 153 -4.70 4.80 16.10
C MET A 153 -4.02 5.94 15.33
N HIS A 154 -2.99 5.60 14.60
CA HIS A 154 -2.25 6.52 13.74
C HIS A 154 -2.42 6.15 12.28
N LEU A 155 -2.70 7.14 11.44
CA LEU A 155 -2.64 7.00 9.99
C LEU A 155 -1.25 7.45 9.53
N VAL A 156 -0.46 6.51 9.06
CA VAL A 156 0.90 6.74 8.55
C VAL A 156 0.84 6.90 7.05
N VAL A 157 1.39 8.01 6.54
CA VAL A 157 1.36 8.34 5.12
C VAL A 157 2.71 8.92 4.66
N HIS A 158 2.97 8.87 3.36
CA HIS A 158 4.08 9.65 2.82
C HIS A 158 3.80 11.14 2.96
N ARG A 159 4.82 11.92 3.34
CA ARG A 159 4.73 13.36 3.62
C ARG A 159 4.04 14.17 2.50
N ASP A 160 4.29 13.83 1.25
CA ASP A 160 3.68 14.51 0.10
C ASP A 160 2.15 14.34 0.03
N LEU A 161 1.62 13.32 0.71
CA LEU A 161 0.18 12.99 0.65
C LEU A 161 -0.62 13.58 1.81
N HIS A 162 0.01 14.04 2.90
CA HIS A 162 -0.70 14.40 4.14
C HIS A 162 -1.77 15.49 3.96
N GLN A 163 -1.57 16.42 3.02
CA GLN A 163 -2.52 17.51 2.73
C GLN A 163 -3.53 17.16 1.62
N GLN A 164 -3.49 15.94 1.08
CA GLN A 164 -4.40 15.56 0.02
C GLN A 164 -5.82 15.33 0.57
N PRO A 165 -6.87 15.81 -0.14
CA PRO A 165 -8.26 15.65 0.33
C PRO A 165 -8.67 14.20 0.59
N VAL A 166 -8.11 13.24 -0.13
CA VAL A 166 -8.38 11.80 0.07
C VAL A 166 -7.86 11.30 1.42
N ILE A 167 -6.75 11.86 1.95
CA ILE A 167 -6.23 11.53 3.27
C ILE A 167 -7.08 12.16 4.36
N ALA A 168 -7.46 13.45 4.21
CA ALA A 168 -8.35 14.11 5.15
C ALA A 168 -9.72 13.39 5.24
N GLY A 169 -10.27 12.96 4.10
CA GLY A 169 -11.51 12.16 4.06
C GLY A 169 -11.37 10.81 4.76
N LEU A 170 -10.24 10.12 4.58
CA LEU A 170 -9.97 8.86 5.27
C LEU A 170 -9.88 9.06 6.79
N MET A 171 -9.14 10.06 7.26
CA MET A 171 -9.02 10.38 8.68
C MET A 171 -10.40 10.66 9.30
N THR A 172 -11.21 11.51 8.67
CA THR A 172 -12.56 11.81 9.14
C THR A 172 -13.43 10.56 9.25
N GLY A 173 -13.38 9.67 8.27
CA GLY A 173 -14.18 8.45 8.28
C GLY A 173 -13.68 7.37 9.24
N LEU A 174 -12.41 7.39 9.63
CA LEU A 174 -11.84 6.47 10.64
C LEU A 174 -12.04 6.98 12.09
N SER A 175 -12.28 8.29 12.25
CA SER A 175 -12.50 8.93 13.59
C SER A 175 -13.99 9.00 13.97
N ALA A 176 -14.89 8.61 13.08
CA ALA A 176 -16.35 8.66 13.29
C ALA A 176 -16.88 7.36 13.90
#